data_a73c2763808427ace9af91825a60abec
#
_entry.id   a73c2763808427ace9af91825a60abec
#
_cell.length_a   1.000
_cell.length_b   1.000
_cell.length_c   1.000
_cell.angle_alpha   90.00
_cell.angle_beta   90.00
_cell.angle_gamma   90.00
#
_symmetry.space_group_name_H-M   'P 1'
#
loop_
_entity.id
_entity.type
_entity.pdbx_description
1 polymer ?
#
loop_
_entity_poly.entity_id
_entity_poly.type
_entity_poly.pdbx_seq_one_letter_code
_entity_poly.pdbx_strand_id
1 'polypeptide(L)'
;KNAFEINGKIEKIECMNGNTFHADNFVFNGDPPTFYNEILKSKRKKRKKFLPERFTNYSFGMFVLFFGTKKQYLNIAHHSIWLSKRFKGLLTDIFDNKILSEDFSLYIHRPTATDESFAPKGCDSFYVLCPVPNLQGNINWEIEGDKLKDRIVNALDSTILPELKNNICDE
;
A
#
# COMPACT_ATOMS: atom_id res chain seq x y z
N LYS A 1 -16.95 9.29 -9.26
CA LYS A 1 -17.79 8.44 -10.12
C LYS A 1 -17.56 8.77 -11.60
N ASN A 2 -17.78 10.01 -12.03
CA ASN A 2 -17.60 10.43 -13.42
C ASN A 2 -17.00 11.82 -13.51
N ALA A 3 -16.15 12.06 -14.51
CA ALA A 3 -15.67 13.37 -14.93
C ALA A 3 -16.15 13.64 -16.36
N PHE A 4 -16.83 14.74 -16.59
CA PHE A 4 -17.44 15.07 -17.88
C PHE A 4 -16.58 16.04 -18.66
N GLU A 5 -16.09 15.60 -19.82
CA GLU A 5 -15.30 16.41 -20.75
C GLU A 5 -16.19 17.01 -21.85
N ILE A 6 -16.12 18.32 -22.04
CA ILE A 6 -16.71 19.06 -23.15
C ILE A 6 -15.62 19.90 -23.80
N ASN A 7 -15.45 19.77 -25.11
CA ASN A 7 -14.46 20.52 -25.91
C ASN A 7 -13.02 20.47 -25.37
N GLY A 8 -12.62 19.35 -24.73
CA GLY A 8 -11.26 19.14 -24.23
C GLY A 8 -11.02 19.66 -22.82
N LYS A 9 -12.05 20.17 -22.14
CA LYS A 9 -11.98 20.61 -20.74
C LYS A 9 -12.92 19.78 -19.87
N ILE A 10 -12.51 19.49 -18.64
CA ILE A 10 -13.44 18.93 -17.65
C ILE A 10 -14.38 20.04 -17.21
N GLU A 11 -15.66 19.86 -17.42
CA GLU A 11 -16.68 20.84 -17.03
C GLU A 11 -17.20 20.60 -15.62
N LYS A 12 -17.34 19.33 -15.27
CA LYS A 12 -17.84 18.91 -13.95
C LYS A 12 -17.39 17.52 -13.57
N ILE A 13 -17.39 17.25 -12.28
CA ILE A 13 -17.27 15.91 -11.73
C ILE A 13 -18.54 15.54 -10.95
N GLU A 14 -18.88 14.24 -10.97
CA GLU A 14 -19.98 13.67 -10.22
C GLU A 14 -19.44 12.61 -9.25
N CYS A 15 -19.70 12.77 -7.96
CA CYS A 15 -19.30 11.86 -6.90
C CYS A 15 -20.25 10.68 -6.74
N MET A 16 -19.86 9.64 -5.99
CA MET A 16 -20.68 8.45 -5.74
C MET A 16 -22.00 8.78 -5.02
N ASN A 17 -21.99 9.78 -4.14
CA ASN A 17 -23.15 10.28 -3.40
C ASN A 17 -24.08 11.17 -4.23
N GLY A 18 -23.83 11.32 -5.55
CA GLY A 18 -24.64 12.16 -6.44
C GLY A 18 -24.27 13.64 -6.48
N ASN A 19 -23.40 14.11 -5.60
CA ASN A 19 -22.97 15.51 -5.61
C ASN A 19 -22.20 15.84 -6.89
N THR A 20 -22.43 17.03 -7.43
CA THR A 20 -21.76 17.55 -8.63
C THR A 20 -20.93 18.78 -8.26
N PHE A 21 -19.69 18.82 -8.77
CA PHE A 21 -18.77 19.93 -8.57
C PHE A 21 -18.32 20.54 -9.90
N HIS A 22 -18.25 21.85 -9.93
CA HIS A 22 -17.73 22.64 -11.05
C HIS A 22 -16.51 23.43 -10.56
N ALA A 23 -15.46 23.53 -11.39
CA ALA A 23 -14.27 24.30 -11.10
C ALA A 23 -13.55 24.67 -12.42
N ASP A 24 -12.69 25.66 -12.38
CA ASP A 24 -11.85 26.05 -13.51
C ASP A 24 -10.72 25.04 -13.74
N ASN A 25 -10.22 24.41 -12.67
CA ASN A 25 -9.16 23.41 -12.70
C ASN A 25 -9.53 22.21 -11.83
N PHE A 26 -9.19 21.01 -12.32
CA PHE A 26 -9.35 19.77 -11.61
C PHE A 26 -7.99 19.06 -11.50
N VAL A 27 -7.64 18.65 -10.28
CA VAL A 27 -6.46 17.83 -9.99
C VAL A 27 -6.91 16.43 -9.63
N PHE A 28 -6.41 15.44 -10.35
CA PHE A 28 -6.70 14.04 -10.09
C PHE A 28 -5.44 13.36 -9.54
N ASN A 29 -5.49 12.89 -8.29
CA ASN A 29 -4.42 12.17 -7.60
C ASN A 29 -4.71 10.66 -7.47
N GLY A 30 -5.45 10.09 -8.41
CA GLY A 30 -5.71 8.67 -8.50
C GLY A 30 -4.92 8.01 -9.62
N ASP A 31 -5.25 6.75 -9.90
CA ASP A 31 -4.63 5.98 -10.96
C ASP A 31 -5.01 6.50 -12.36
N PRO A 32 -4.04 6.94 -13.19
CA PRO A 32 -4.34 7.49 -14.52
C PRO A 32 -5.08 6.53 -15.46
N PRO A 33 -4.72 5.24 -15.58
CA PRO A 33 -5.48 4.27 -16.37
C PRO A 33 -6.95 4.22 -15.98
N THR A 34 -7.27 4.13 -14.70
CA THR A 34 -8.64 4.15 -14.17
C THR A 34 -9.36 5.44 -14.54
N PHE A 35 -8.68 6.58 -14.40
CA PHE A 35 -9.28 7.87 -14.78
C PHE A 35 -9.69 7.88 -16.25
N TYR A 36 -8.77 7.57 -17.16
CA TYR A 36 -9.01 7.65 -18.59
C TYR A 36 -9.94 6.56 -19.13
N ASN A 37 -9.94 5.36 -18.55
CA ASN A 37 -10.74 4.24 -19.04
C ASN A 37 -12.15 4.22 -18.44
N GLU A 38 -12.31 4.62 -17.19
CA GLU A 38 -13.55 4.40 -16.45
C GLU A 38 -14.26 5.71 -16.04
N ILE A 39 -13.49 6.69 -15.54
CA ILE A 39 -14.05 7.90 -14.92
C ILE A 39 -14.36 8.99 -15.94
N LEU A 40 -13.46 9.19 -16.91
CA LEU A 40 -13.58 10.27 -17.88
C LEU A 40 -14.67 9.96 -18.93
N LYS A 41 -15.76 10.71 -18.88
CA LYS A 41 -16.84 10.66 -19.88
C LYS A 41 -16.63 11.75 -20.94
N SER A 42 -16.10 11.36 -22.10
CA SER A 42 -15.81 12.25 -23.21
C SER A 42 -16.69 11.90 -24.43
N LYS A 43 -17.24 12.93 -25.07
CA LYS A 43 -17.98 12.80 -26.34
C LYS A 43 -17.06 12.55 -27.56
N ARG A 44 -15.75 12.68 -27.40
CA ARG A 44 -14.78 12.42 -28.49
C ARG A 44 -14.72 10.93 -28.79
N LYS A 45 -15.31 10.52 -29.91
CA LYS A 45 -15.46 9.13 -30.40
C LYS A 45 -14.15 8.32 -30.57
N LYS A 46 -12.95 8.89 -30.36
CA LYS A 46 -11.66 8.25 -30.63
C LYS A 46 -10.60 8.58 -29.55
N ARG A 47 -10.94 8.64 -28.28
CA ARG A 47 -9.87 8.43 -27.29
C ARG A 47 -9.55 6.94 -27.28
N LYS A 48 -8.40 6.57 -27.85
CA LYS A 48 -7.82 5.25 -27.65
C LYS A 48 -7.76 5.06 -26.12
N LYS A 49 -8.19 3.88 -25.66
CA LYS A 49 -7.93 3.47 -24.27
C LYS A 49 -6.49 3.85 -23.93
N PHE A 50 -6.29 4.44 -22.75
CA PHE A 50 -4.96 4.66 -22.23
C PHE A 50 -4.23 3.31 -22.36
N LEU A 51 -2.98 3.33 -22.75
CA LEU A 51 -2.16 2.19 -23.17
C LEU A 51 -2.75 0.79 -22.89
N PRO A 52 -2.83 -0.11 -23.88
CA PRO A 52 -3.24 -1.48 -23.62
C PRO A 52 -2.43 -2.08 -22.48
N GLU A 53 -3.05 -2.86 -21.62
CA GLU A 53 -2.42 -3.51 -20.46
C GLU A 53 -1.09 -4.19 -20.77
N ARG A 54 -0.96 -4.78 -21.98
CA ARG A 54 0.27 -5.41 -22.47
C ARG A 54 1.50 -4.48 -22.56
N PHE A 55 1.30 -3.17 -22.51
CA PHE A 55 2.38 -2.16 -22.51
C PHE A 55 2.49 -1.42 -21.17
N THR A 56 1.75 -1.84 -20.17
CA THR A 56 1.74 -1.21 -18.85
C THR A 56 2.57 -2.07 -17.89
N ASN A 57 3.66 -1.52 -17.39
CA ASN A 57 4.42 -2.12 -16.30
C ASN A 57 3.88 -1.56 -14.98
N TYR A 58 3.19 -2.40 -14.23
CA TYR A 58 2.73 -2.04 -12.89
C TYR A 58 3.86 -2.18 -11.88
N SER A 59 3.92 -1.28 -10.92
CA SER A 59 4.78 -1.42 -9.75
C SER A 59 4.37 -2.65 -8.93
N PHE A 60 5.22 -3.04 -8.00
CA PHE A 60 4.86 -4.03 -6.98
C PHE A 60 3.74 -3.51 -6.06
N GLY A 61 3.09 -4.42 -5.35
CA GLY A 61 2.13 -4.12 -4.31
C GLY A 61 2.81 -3.94 -2.95
N MET A 62 2.05 -3.46 -1.98
CA MET A 62 2.50 -3.34 -0.59
C MET A 62 1.49 -4.02 0.33
N PHE A 63 1.96 -4.96 1.14
CA PHE A 63 1.21 -5.43 2.30
C PHE A 63 1.54 -4.52 3.47
N VAL A 64 0.53 -3.98 4.12
CA VAL A 64 0.69 -3.00 5.19
C VAL A 64 0.10 -3.58 6.46
N LEU A 65 0.91 -3.57 7.53
CA LEU A 65 0.49 -3.98 8.85
C LEU A 65 0.61 -2.78 9.79
N PHE A 66 -0.49 -2.38 10.40
CA PHE A 66 -0.54 -1.40 11.48
C PHE A 66 -0.77 -2.11 12.80
N PHE A 67 -0.06 -1.74 13.86
CA PHE A 67 -0.31 -2.27 15.18
C PHE A 67 0.17 -1.32 16.28
N GLY A 68 -0.52 -1.39 17.42
CA GLY A 68 -0.12 -0.78 18.67
C GLY A 68 0.51 -1.80 19.61
N THR A 69 1.40 -1.35 20.50
CA THR A 69 2.03 -2.20 21.52
C THR A 69 1.89 -1.63 22.91
N LYS A 70 1.73 -2.52 23.91
CA LYS A 70 1.60 -2.16 25.33
C LYS A 70 2.91 -1.72 25.96
N LYS A 71 4.04 -1.87 25.27
CA LYS A 71 5.36 -1.42 25.71
C LYS A 71 6.08 -0.65 24.62
N GLN A 72 7.08 0.12 24.99
CA GLN A 72 7.93 0.84 24.05
C GLN A 72 9.17 0.01 23.66
N TYR A 73 9.58 0.12 22.40
CA TYR A 73 10.77 -0.50 21.82
C TYR A 73 11.81 0.59 21.49
N LEU A 74 12.44 1.14 22.54
CA LEU A 74 13.33 2.32 22.46
C LEU A 74 14.55 2.12 21.56
N ASN A 75 14.94 0.86 21.29
CA ASN A 75 16.02 0.50 20.37
C ASN A 75 15.64 0.57 18.90
N ILE A 76 14.36 0.79 18.58
CA ILE A 76 13.90 0.91 17.20
C ILE A 76 13.84 2.38 16.81
N ALA A 77 14.54 2.73 15.72
CA ALA A 77 14.53 4.08 15.17
C ALA A 77 13.16 4.43 14.57
N HIS A 78 12.91 5.73 14.36
CA HIS A 78 11.70 6.23 13.69
C HIS A 78 11.47 5.52 12.34
N HIS A 79 12.56 5.31 11.59
CA HIS A 79 12.57 4.55 10.35
C HIS A 79 13.62 3.44 10.45
N SER A 80 13.21 2.20 10.17
CA SER A 80 14.09 1.04 10.13
C SER A 80 13.81 0.21 8.88
N ILE A 81 14.87 -0.37 8.32
CA ILE A 81 14.74 -1.26 7.17
C ILE A 81 15.35 -2.60 7.54
N TRP A 82 14.58 -3.66 7.35
CA TRP A 82 15.02 -5.03 7.47
C TRP A 82 15.09 -5.67 6.09
N LEU A 83 16.28 -6.07 5.67
CA LEU A 83 16.50 -6.66 4.36
C LEU A 83 16.47 -8.19 4.44
N SER A 84 15.80 -8.79 3.47
CA SER A 84 15.83 -10.23 3.20
C SER A 84 17.25 -10.72 2.95
N LYS A 85 17.55 -11.96 3.35
CA LYS A 85 18.82 -12.63 3.03
C LYS A 85 19.01 -12.84 1.52
N ARG A 86 17.93 -13.09 0.80
CA ARG A 86 17.87 -13.29 -0.65
C ARG A 86 17.42 -12.03 -1.41
N PHE A 87 17.87 -10.85 -1.01
CA PHE A 87 17.32 -9.57 -1.49
C PHE A 87 17.12 -9.51 -3.02
N LYS A 88 18.11 -9.91 -3.83
CA LYS A 88 17.97 -9.95 -5.30
C LYS A 88 16.93 -11.00 -5.75
N GLY A 89 16.94 -12.18 -5.14
CA GLY A 89 15.95 -13.23 -5.42
C GLY A 89 14.53 -12.80 -5.05
N LEU A 90 14.37 -12.10 -3.93
CA LEU A 90 13.09 -11.51 -3.53
C LEU A 90 12.57 -10.52 -4.58
N LEU A 91 13.43 -9.66 -5.12
CA LEU A 91 13.04 -8.73 -6.18
C LEU A 91 12.60 -9.48 -7.45
N THR A 92 13.33 -10.53 -7.86
CA THR A 92 12.93 -11.39 -8.98
C THR A 92 11.55 -12.05 -8.71
N ASP A 93 11.34 -12.57 -7.50
CA ASP A 93 10.06 -13.18 -7.14
C ASP A 93 8.90 -12.17 -7.22
N ILE A 94 9.10 -10.94 -6.77
CA ILE A 94 8.07 -9.90 -6.76
C ILE A 94 7.79 -9.37 -8.18
N PHE A 95 8.84 -9.01 -8.94
CA PHE A 95 8.67 -8.27 -10.20
C PHE A 95 8.50 -9.18 -11.42
N ASP A 96 9.26 -10.26 -11.49
CA ASP A 96 9.33 -11.13 -12.66
C ASP A 96 8.40 -12.34 -12.51
N ASN A 97 8.57 -13.11 -11.42
CA ASN A 97 7.80 -14.32 -11.16
C ASN A 97 6.40 -14.03 -10.63
N LYS A 98 6.18 -12.87 -9.99
CA LYS A 98 4.92 -12.43 -9.38
C LYS A 98 4.37 -13.46 -8.38
N ILE A 99 5.27 -14.03 -7.59
CA ILE A 99 4.95 -14.99 -6.53
C ILE A 99 5.20 -14.36 -5.15
N LEU A 100 4.40 -14.76 -4.17
CA LEU A 100 4.62 -14.40 -2.78
C LEU A 100 5.76 -15.25 -2.22
N SER A 101 6.92 -14.64 -2.05
CA SER A 101 8.12 -15.32 -1.54
C SER A 101 7.97 -15.69 -0.06
N GLU A 102 8.71 -16.71 0.38
CA GLU A 102 8.75 -17.07 1.80
C GLU A 102 9.57 -16.07 2.63
N ASP A 103 10.62 -15.51 2.05
CA ASP A 103 11.39 -14.44 2.65
C ASP A 103 10.83 -13.07 2.22
N PHE A 104 11.12 -12.04 3.02
CA PHE A 104 10.62 -10.68 2.78
C PHE A 104 11.59 -9.64 3.31
N SER A 105 11.45 -8.42 2.80
CA SER A 105 12.06 -7.21 3.36
C SER A 105 10.96 -6.36 3.96
N LEU A 106 11.29 -5.61 5.01
CA LEU A 106 10.34 -4.76 5.71
C LEU A 106 10.88 -3.33 5.83
N TYR A 107 10.00 -2.36 5.63
CA TYR A 107 10.17 -1.03 6.16
C TYR A 107 9.31 -0.91 7.41
N ILE A 108 9.91 -0.45 8.51
CA ILE A 108 9.29 -0.34 9.82
C ILE A 108 9.32 1.12 10.23
N HIS A 109 8.16 1.68 10.46
CA HIS A 109 7.96 3.04 10.93
C HIS A 109 7.43 3.03 12.35
N ARG A 110 8.14 3.70 13.25
CA ARG A 110 7.80 3.91 14.65
C ARG A 110 7.66 5.42 14.90
N PRO A 111 6.50 6.05 14.66
CA PRO A 111 6.33 7.49 14.81
C PRO A 111 6.52 7.96 16.25
N THR A 112 6.20 7.13 17.24
CA THR A 112 6.41 7.40 18.67
C THR A 112 7.87 7.62 19.05
N ALA A 113 8.84 7.24 18.22
CA ALA A 113 10.25 7.58 18.41
C ALA A 113 10.54 9.08 18.31
N THR A 114 9.68 9.85 17.66
CA THR A 114 9.85 11.31 17.48
C THR A 114 8.73 12.09 18.15
N ASP A 115 7.52 11.56 18.17
CA ASP A 115 6.35 12.19 18.77
C ASP A 115 5.57 11.16 19.58
N GLU A 116 5.69 11.24 20.90
CA GLU A 116 5.04 10.32 21.81
C GLU A 116 3.50 10.38 21.77
N SER A 117 2.92 11.44 21.18
CA SER A 117 1.46 11.60 21.08
C SER A 117 0.79 10.59 20.14
N PHE A 118 1.57 9.87 19.33
CA PHE A 118 1.07 8.81 18.44
C PHE A 118 0.65 7.52 19.14
N ALA A 119 0.85 7.40 20.45
CA ALA A 119 0.37 6.28 21.24
C ALA A 119 0.08 6.72 22.68
N PRO A 120 -0.70 5.95 23.47
CA PRO A 120 -0.83 6.16 24.90
C PRO A 120 0.53 6.09 25.62
N LYS A 121 0.64 6.76 26.75
CA LYS A 121 1.90 6.80 27.54
C LYS A 121 2.42 5.39 27.84
N GLY A 122 3.69 5.15 27.48
CA GLY A 122 4.37 3.86 27.67
C GLY A 122 4.09 2.83 26.59
N CYS A 123 3.31 3.19 25.57
CA CYS A 123 3.00 2.38 24.41
C CYS A 123 3.78 2.85 23.16
N ASP A 124 3.79 2.04 22.13
CA ASP A 124 4.25 2.42 20.80
C ASP A 124 3.18 2.17 19.74
N SER A 125 3.28 2.88 18.63
CA SER A 125 2.56 2.55 17.39
C SER A 125 3.56 2.23 16.29
N PHE A 126 3.17 1.29 15.44
CA PHE A 126 3.98 0.83 14.31
C PHE A 126 3.17 0.77 13.04
N TYR A 127 3.86 1.01 11.93
CA TYR A 127 3.38 0.73 10.62
C TYR A 127 4.50 0.04 9.85
N VAL A 128 4.20 -1.15 9.33
CA VAL A 128 5.18 -2.02 8.66
C VAL A 128 4.74 -2.25 7.22
N LEU A 129 5.63 -1.95 6.28
CA LEU A 129 5.44 -2.21 4.86
C LEU A 129 6.24 -3.43 4.44
N CYS A 130 5.59 -4.35 3.77
CA CYS A 130 6.20 -5.50 3.11
C CYS A 130 5.93 -5.42 1.61
N PRO A 131 6.96 -5.24 0.76
CA PRO A 131 6.80 -5.33 -0.68
C PRO A 131 6.31 -6.73 -1.10
N VAL A 132 5.28 -6.77 -1.93
CA VAL A 132 4.66 -8.00 -2.41
C VAL A 132 4.38 -7.89 -3.92
N PRO A 133 4.13 -8.99 -4.64
CA PRO A 133 3.68 -8.92 -6.02
C PRO A 133 2.40 -8.10 -6.16
N ASN A 134 2.23 -7.44 -7.31
CA ASN A 134 0.98 -6.79 -7.64
C ASN A 134 -0.11 -7.82 -7.97
N LEU A 135 -1.34 -7.35 -8.23
CA LEU A 135 -2.50 -8.21 -8.46
C LEU A 135 -2.40 -9.11 -9.71
N GLN A 136 -1.37 -8.96 -10.55
CA GLN A 136 -1.10 -9.89 -11.64
C GLN A 136 -0.54 -11.24 -11.15
N GLY A 137 -0.14 -11.34 -9.86
CA GLY A 137 0.42 -12.56 -9.27
C GLY A 137 -0.62 -13.61 -8.90
N ASN A 138 -1.93 -13.38 -9.09
CA ASN A 138 -3.01 -14.31 -8.75
C ASN A 138 -2.95 -14.87 -7.32
N ILE A 139 -2.50 -14.06 -6.35
CA ILE A 139 -2.40 -14.42 -4.95
C ILE A 139 -3.78 -14.31 -4.31
N ASN A 140 -4.23 -15.34 -3.64
CA ASN A 140 -5.46 -15.29 -2.84
C ASN A 140 -5.20 -14.58 -1.51
N TRP A 141 -5.41 -13.27 -1.48
CA TRP A 141 -5.13 -12.43 -0.32
C TRP A 141 -6.05 -12.68 0.87
N GLU A 142 -7.23 -13.27 0.68
CA GLU A 142 -8.11 -13.69 1.78
C GLU A 142 -7.48 -14.80 2.62
N ILE A 143 -6.61 -15.62 2.01
CA ILE A 143 -5.91 -16.73 2.68
C ILE A 143 -4.48 -16.35 3.03
N GLU A 144 -3.76 -15.76 2.08
CA GLU A 144 -2.32 -15.49 2.22
C GLU A 144 -2.03 -14.23 3.06
N GLY A 145 -2.99 -13.32 3.19
CA GLY A 145 -2.84 -12.12 4.01
C GLY A 145 -2.55 -12.44 5.47
N ASP A 146 -3.39 -13.26 6.11
CA ASP A 146 -3.19 -13.67 7.51
C ASP A 146 -1.90 -14.48 7.71
N LYS A 147 -1.58 -15.36 6.79
CA LYS A 147 -0.32 -16.12 6.83
C LYS A 147 0.90 -15.22 6.73
N LEU A 148 0.85 -14.19 5.88
CA LEU A 148 1.93 -13.21 5.73
C LEU A 148 2.06 -12.36 7.00
N LYS A 149 0.93 -11.90 7.55
CA LYS A 149 0.88 -11.20 8.84
C LYS A 149 1.59 -12.03 9.92
N ASP A 150 1.19 -13.28 10.10
CA ASP A 150 1.76 -14.17 11.11
C ASP A 150 3.27 -14.38 10.91
N ARG A 151 3.71 -14.54 9.66
CA ARG A 151 5.15 -14.66 9.36
C ARG A 151 5.92 -13.38 9.72
N ILE A 152 5.37 -12.20 9.40
CA ILE A 152 5.99 -10.91 9.74
C ILE A 152 6.06 -10.74 11.24
N VAL A 153 4.95 -10.95 11.97
CA VAL A 153 4.89 -10.84 13.43
C VAL A 153 5.88 -11.81 14.09
N ASN A 154 5.92 -13.07 13.63
CA ASN A 154 6.87 -14.08 14.14
C ASN A 154 8.33 -13.64 13.95
N ALA A 155 8.65 -13.12 12.77
CA ALA A 155 9.99 -12.68 12.45
C ALA A 155 10.41 -11.45 13.27
N LEU A 156 9.52 -10.48 13.45
CA LEU A 156 9.76 -9.30 14.29
C LEU A 156 9.91 -9.68 15.78
N ASP A 157 9.05 -10.58 16.28
CA ASP A 157 9.06 -11.08 17.65
C ASP A 157 10.38 -11.79 18.01
N SER A 158 10.85 -12.62 17.07
CA SER A 158 12.10 -13.39 17.28
C SER A 158 13.39 -12.60 17.09
N THR A 159 13.31 -11.35 16.62
CA THR A 159 14.49 -10.57 16.26
C THR A 159 14.53 -9.19 16.92
N ILE A 160 13.87 -8.20 16.36
CA ILE A 160 14.03 -6.79 16.72
C ILE A 160 12.95 -6.25 17.66
N LEU A 161 11.80 -6.93 17.75
CA LEU A 161 10.69 -6.58 18.64
C LEU A 161 10.39 -7.73 19.61
N PRO A 162 11.28 -8.07 20.53
CA PRO A 162 11.09 -9.24 21.41
C PRO A 162 9.80 -9.14 22.23
N GLU A 163 9.07 -10.26 22.36
CA GLU A 163 7.77 -10.39 23.00
C GLU A 163 6.63 -9.62 22.29
N LEU A 164 6.79 -9.31 21.00
CA LEU A 164 5.80 -8.55 20.22
C LEU A 164 4.41 -9.16 20.32
N LYS A 165 4.29 -10.49 20.12
CA LYS A 165 3.01 -11.21 20.17
C LYS A 165 2.20 -11.00 21.44
N ASN A 166 2.90 -10.90 22.59
CA ASN A 166 2.27 -10.69 23.89
C ASN A 166 1.94 -9.21 24.16
N ASN A 167 2.53 -8.32 23.36
CA ASN A 167 2.41 -6.88 23.56
C ASN A 167 1.55 -6.16 22.52
N ILE A 168 1.20 -6.79 21.40
CA ILE A 168 0.21 -6.24 20.45
C ILE A 168 -1.11 -6.05 21.20
N CYS A 169 -1.70 -4.86 21.10
CA CYS A 169 -2.98 -4.52 21.74
C CYS A 169 -4.06 -4.11 20.72
N ASP A 170 -3.66 -3.77 19.49
CA ASP A 170 -4.55 -3.42 18.37
C ASP A 170 -3.79 -3.66 17.05
N GLU A 171 -4.49 -4.23 16.04
CA GLU A 171 -3.93 -4.53 14.71
C GLU A 171 -4.99 -4.52 13.60
#